data_5fb49c3692cd0b53e57e229517dbb366
#
_entry.id   5fb49c3692cd0b53e57e229517dbb366
#
_cell.length_a   1.000
_cell.length_b   1.000
_cell.length_c   1.000
_cell.angle_alpha   90.00
_cell.angle_beta   90.00
_cell.angle_gamma   90.00
#
_symmetry.space_group_name_H-M   'P 1'
#
loop_
_entity.id
_entity.type
_entity.pdbx_description
1 polymer ?
#
loop_
_entity_poly.entity_id
_entity_poly.type
_entity_poly.pdbx_seq_one_letter_code
_entity_poly.pdbx_strand_id
1 'polypeptide(L)'
;NYFLDMKQISILIVACICMLACQHKAQQPMVKTMEHYDLTQMKDSGVLVALTLNSSISYFDYRGEPMGFQYELAKQFAQSLGLKLELRTAKNTKDLVDMLLAGEGDLIAYPLPMTKEFKDTLVFCGEDIITHQVLVQRNGNKNQKAIANVTELIGKNVYAKPGKYLDRLNNLNKELGGGILIHEVANDSISIEDLIMQVSTGTIDY
;
A
#
# COMPACT_ATOMS: atom_id res chain seq x y z
N ASN A 1 -13.08 -2.63 67.64
CA ASN A 1 -11.82 -2.69 66.82
C ASN A 1 -11.90 -3.67 65.63
N TYR A 2 -12.74 -4.70 65.69
CA TYR A 2 -12.86 -5.66 64.56
C TYR A 2 -13.59 -5.12 63.32
N PHE A 3 -14.39 -4.07 63.43
CA PHE A 3 -15.14 -3.45 62.32
C PHE A 3 -14.26 -2.58 61.40
N LEU A 4 -13.15 -2.06 61.88
CA LEU A 4 -12.20 -1.31 61.08
C LEU A 4 -11.34 -2.20 60.21
N ASP A 5 -10.99 -3.41 60.72
CA ASP A 5 -10.17 -4.42 60.01
C ASP A 5 -10.90 -5.00 58.81
N MET A 6 -12.19 -5.25 58.88
CA MET A 6 -12.98 -5.77 57.75
C MET A 6 -13.06 -4.80 56.59
N LYS A 7 -13.20 -3.47 56.86
CA LYS A 7 -13.16 -2.47 55.77
C LYS A 7 -11.79 -2.35 55.08
N GLN A 8 -10.71 -2.45 55.86
CA GLN A 8 -9.36 -2.42 55.31
C GLN A 8 -9.08 -3.68 54.49
N ILE A 9 -9.51 -4.84 54.92
CA ILE A 9 -9.40 -6.11 54.18
C ILE A 9 -10.21 -6.06 52.87
N SER A 10 -11.43 -5.49 52.89
CA SER A 10 -12.27 -5.34 51.72
C SER A 10 -11.64 -4.38 50.67
N ILE A 11 -11.03 -3.32 51.10
CA ILE A 11 -10.31 -2.34 50.21
C ILE A 11 -9.07 -3.02 49.62
N LEU A 12 -8.32 -3.82 50.37
CA LEU A 12 -7.16 -4.54 49.89
C LEU A 12 -7.52 -5.62 48.84
N ILE A 13 -8.63 -6.31 49.03
CA ILE A 13 -9.14 -7.32 48.08
C ILE A 13 -9.58 -6.64 46.78
N VAL A 14 -10.27 -5.50 46.83
CA VAL A 14 -10.68 -4.75 45.65
C VAL A 14 -9.47 -4.18 44.91
N ALA A 15 -8.44 -3.68 45.59
CA ALA A 15 -7.18 -3.23 45.02
C ALA A 15 -6.41 -4.38 44.33
N CYS A 16 -6.37 -5.56 44.89
CA CYS A 16 -5.77 -6.74 44.26
C CYS A 16 -6.52 -7.20 43.01
N ILE A 17 -7.86 -7.14 42.98
CA ILE A 17 -8.67 -7.51 41.81
C ILE A 17 -8.45 -6.49 40.68
N CYS A 18 -8.31 -5.19 40.98
CA CYS A 18 -7.98 -4.15 39.99
C CYS A 18 -6.59 -4.34 39.39
N MET A 19 -5.62 -4.81 40.15
CA MET A 19 -4.26 -5.09 39.63
C MET A 19 -4.22 -6.30 38.68
N LEU A 20 -5.10 -7.28 38.87
CA LEU A 20 -5.21 -8.45 37.96
C LEU A 20 -5.96 -8.16 36.67
N ALA A 21 -6.81 -7.12 36.64
CA ALA A 21 -7.57 -6.73 35.45
C ALA A 21 -6.72 -5.93 34.42
N CYS A 22 -5.54 -5.41 34.79
CA CYS A 22 -4.68 -4.64 33.90
C CYS A 22 -3.62 -5.45 33.13
N GLN A 23 -3.65 -6.79 33.18
CA GLN A 23 -2.82 -7.61 32.31
C GLN A 23 -3.52 -7.94 30.98
N HIS A 24 -4.06 -6.92 30.28
CA HIS A 24 -4.16 -7.02 28.84
C HIS A 24 -2.72 -6.93 28.30
N LYS A 25 -2.07 -8.06 28.14
CA LYS A 25 -0.92 -8.18 27.25
C LYS A 25 -1.41 -7.69 25.90
N ALA A 26 -1.02 -6.46 25.50
CA ALA A 26 -0.98 -6.11 24.11
C ALA A 26 -0.23 -7.25 23.43
N GLN A 27 -0.91 -8.04 22.60
CA GLN A 27 -0.27 -8.97 21.69
C GLN A 27 0.62 -8.12 20.81
N GLN A 28 1.91 -8.06 21.15
CA GLN A 28 2.90 -7.55 20.22
C GLN A 28 2.75 -8.39 18.96
N PRO A 29 2.66 -7.76 17.77
CA PRO A 29 2.68 -8.52 16.54
C PRO A 29 3.94 -9.39 16.58
N MET A 30 3.74 -10.70 16.48
CA MET A 30 4.83 -11.67 16.47
C MET A 30 5.64 -11.35 15.21
N VAL A 31 6.80 -10.70 15.38
CA VAL A 31 7.75 -10.52 14.29
C VAL A 31 8.14 -11.93 13.86
N LYS A 32 7.61 -12.36 12.72
CA LYS A 32 7.93 -13.65 12.13
C LYS A 32 9.42 -13.61 11.78
N THR A 33 10.22 -14.40 12.44
CA THR A 33 11.61 -14.62 12.03
C THR A 33 11.58 -15.33 10.68
N MET A 34 11.96 -14.63 9.62
CA MET A 34 11.83 -15.05 8.21
C MET A 34 12.57 -16.34 7.85
N GLU A 35 13.47 -16.82 8.68
CA GLU A 35 14.37 -17.94 8.36
C GLU A 35 13.69 -19.29 8.16
N HIS A 36 12.44 -19.48 8.62
CA HIS A 36 11.72 -20.78 8.52
C HIS A 36 10.20 -20.64 8.40
N TYR A 37 9.67 -19.50 7.96
CA TYR A 37 8.23 -19.33 7.80
C TYR A 37 7.81 -19.69 6.37
N ASP A 38 7.22 -20.86 6.22
CA ASP A 38 6.76 -21.41 4.95
C ASP A 38 5.25 -21.75 4.96
N LEU A 39 4.78 -22.39 3.91
CA LEU A 39 3.38 -22.79 3.77
C LEU A 39 2.88 -23.69 4.91
N THR A 40 3.77 -24.45 5.57
CA THR A 40 3.40 -25.34 6.69
C THR A 40 2.98 -24.49 7.89
N GLN A 41 3.80 -23.51 8.25
CA GLN A 41 3.48 -22.59 9.36
C GLN A 41 2.25 -21.72 9.03
N MET A 42 2.06 -21.30 7.76
CA MET A 42 0.83 -20.63 7.35
C MET A 42 -0.41 -21.51 7.54
N LYS A 43 -0.33 -22.79 7.18
CA LYS A 43 -1.42 -23.74 7.38
C LYS A 43 -1.71 -23.99 8.85
N ASP A 44 -0.68 -24.06 9.69
CA ASP A 44 -0.82 -24.23 11.13
C ASP A 44 -1.47 -22.99 11.79
N SER A 45 -1.15 -21.78 11.29
CA SER A 45 -1.79 -20.54 11.75
C SER A 45 -3.23 -20.38 11.25
N GLY A 46 -3.58 -21.04 10.15
CA GLY A 46 -4.88 -20.92 9.49
C GLY A 46 -5.12 -19.58 8.78
N VAL A 47 -4.10 -18.72 8.65
CA VAL A 47 -4.22 -17.34 8.13
C VAL A 47 -3.16 -17.08 7.07
N LEU A 48 -3.58 -16.45 5.97
CA LEU A 48 -2.72 -15.81 4.97
C LEU A 48 -2.82 -14.30 5.13
N VAL A 49 -1.70 -13.64 5.40
CA VAL A 49 -1.64 -12.18 5.53
C VAL A 49 -1.17 -11.58 4.20
N ALA A 50 -2.06 -10.86 3.52
CA ALA A 50 -1.73 -10.16 2.28
C ALA A 50 -1.56 -8.66 2.51
N LEU A 51 -0.47 -8.11 1.99
CA LEU A 51 -0.17 -6.68 2.02
C LEU A 51 -0.67 -6.02 0.73
N THR A 52 -1.32 -4.87 0.85
CA THR A 52 -1.87 -4.15 -0.32
C THR A 52 -1.85 -2.63 -0.11
N LEU A 53 -2.19 -1.87 -1.16
CA LEU A 53 -2.46 -0.44 -1.08
C LEU A 53 -3.94 -0.18 -1.30
N ASN A 54 -4.46 0.85 -0.62
CA ASN A 54 -5.78 1.38 -0.94
C ASN A 54 -5.76 1.99 -2.34
N SER A 55 -6.59 1.49 -3.23
CA SER A 55 -6.80 2.02 -4.58
C SER A 55 -8.13 1.54 -5.12
N SER A 56 -8.68 2.27 -6.08
CA SER A 56 -9.94 1.93 -6.75
C SER A 56 -9.95 0.57 -7.46
N ILE A 57 -8.78 -0.03 -7.69
CA ILE A 57 -8.63 -1.33 -8.38
C ILE A 57 -8.18 -2.42 -7.43
N SER A 58 -7.20 -2.13 -6.56
CA SER A 58 -6.56 -3.19 -5.76
C SER A 58 -7.36 -3.57 -4.54
N TYR A 59 -7.64 -2.59 -3.68
CA TYR A 59 -8.42 -2.77 -2.46
C TYR A 59 -9.05 -1.45 -2.02
N PHE A 60 -10.32 -1.47 -1.71
CA PHE A 60 -11.08 -0.37 -1.11
C PHE A 60 -12.25 -0.91 -0.29
N ASP A 61 -12.69 -0.12 0.69
CA ASP A 61 -13.93 -0.40 1.43
C ASP A 61 -15.10 0.30 0.74
N TYR A 62 -16.16 -0.44 0.49
CA TYR A 62 -17.41 0.12 0.01
C TYR A 62 -18.55 -0.25 0.95
N ARG A 63 -19.00 0.72 1.74
CA ARG A 63 -20.09 0.56 2.73
C ARG A 63 -19.81 -0.53 3.79
N GLY A 64 -18.57 -0.67 4.20
CA GLY A 64 -18.14 -1.68 5.17
C GLY A 64 -17.80 -3.04 4.56
N GLU A 65 -17.88 -3.17 3.21
CA GLU A 65 -17.52 -4.39 2.51
C GLU A 65 -16.19 -4.20 1.77
N PRO A 66 -15.21 -5.09 2.00
CA PRO A 66 -13.94 -5.07 1.29
C PRO A 66 -14.11 -5.49 -0.16
N MET A 67 -13.62 -4.67 -1.08
CA MET A 67 -13.71 -4.87 -2.53
C MET A 67 -12.38 -4.58 -3.21
N GLY A 68 -12.24 -5.02 -4.45
CA GLY A 68 -11.08 -4.76 -5.31
C GLY A 68 -10.55 -6.02 -5.98
N PHE A 69 -9.96 -5.87 -7.17
CA PHE A 69 -9.50 -7.02 -7.94
C PHE A 69 -8.42 -7.83 -7.22
N GLN A 70 -7.41 -7.15 -6.65
CA GLN A 70 -6.33 -7.82 -5.94
C GLN A 70 -6.82 -8.47 -4.64
N TYR A 71 -7.77 -7.83 -3.97
CA TYR A 71 -8.43 -8.41 -2.80
C TYR A 71 -9.15 -9.72 -3.14
N GLU A 72 -9.98 -9.73 -4.19
CA GLU A 72 -10.72 -10.92 -4.58
C GLU A 72 -9.77 -12.05 -5.03
N LEU A 73 -8.69 -11.71 -5.74
CA LEU A 73 -7.68 -12.69 -6.13
C LEU A 73 -6.97 -13.31 -4.93
N ALA A 74 -6.52 -12.48 -3.97
CA ALA A 74 -5.90 -12.95 -2.74
C ALA A 74 -6.86 -13.80 -1.89
N LYS A 75 -8.14 -13.42 -1.85
CA LYS A 75 -9.20 -14.18 -1.15
C LYS A 75 -9.40 -15.56 -1.75
N GLN A 76 -9.50 -15.65 -3.08
CA GLN A 76 -9.61 -16.95 -3.76
C GLN A 76 -8.36 -17.81 -3.54
N PHE A 77 -7.18 -17.20 -3.57
CA PHE A 77 -5.93 -17.89 -3.28
C PHE A 77 -5.90 -18.43 -1.85
N ALA A 78 -6.21 -17.63 -0.85
CA ALA A 78 -6.30 -18.08 0.54
C ALA A 78 -7.29 -19.23 0.70
N GLN A 79 -8.47 -19.11 0.09
CA GLN A 79 -9.50 -20.17 0.11
C GLN A 79 -9.01 -21.47 -0.53
N SER A 80 -8.26 -21.40 -1.63
CA SER A 80 -7.70 -22.60 -2.29
C SER A 80 -6.70 -23.35 -1.40
N LEU A 81 -6.06 -22.66 -0.46
CA LEU A 81 -5.16 -23.23 0.53
C LEU A 81 -5.86 -23.65 1.82
N GLY A 82 -7.17 -23.39 1.94
CA GLY A 82 -7.93 -23.61 3.18
C GLY A 82 -7.60 -22.60 4.28
N LEU A 83 -7.12 -21.40 3.93
CA LEU A 83 -6.71 -20.34 4.85
C LEU A 83 -7.72 -19.20 4.87
N LYS A 84 -7.77 -18.49 6.01
CA LYS A 84 -8.47 -17.21 6.11
C LYS A 84 -7.56 -16.09 5.60
N LEU A 85 -8.08 -15.21 4.75
CA LEU A 85 -7.36 -14.00 4.34
C LEU A 85 -7.42 -12.93 5.45
N GLU A 86 -6.27 -12.37 5.79
CA GLU A 86 -6.10 -11.12 6.53
C GLU A 86 -5.43 -10.10 5.62
N LEU A 87 -5.96 -8.87 5.54
CA LEU A 87 -5.36 -7.79 4.75
C LEU A 87 -4.71 -6.77 5.67
N ARG A 88 -3.55 -6.27 5.25
CA ARG A 88 -2.88 -5.11 5.83
C ARG A 88 -2.55 -4.11 4.73
N THR A 89 -2.90 -2.86 4.97
CA THR A 89 -2.66 -1.79 4.01
C THR A 89 -1.39 -1.02 4.35
N ALA A 90 -0.55 -0.82 3.35
CA ALA A 90 0.62 0.03 3.41
C ALA A 90 0.30 1.46 2.92
N LYS A 91 1.18 2.42 3.17
CA LYS A 91 1.01 3.82 2.75
C LYS A 91 1.43 4.03 1.30
N ASN A 92 2.46 3.33 0.86
CA ASN A 92 3.03 3.45 -0.48
C ASN A 92 3.75 2.15 -0.87
N THR A 93 4.25 2.08 -2.10
CA THR A 93 4.91 0.89 -2.64
C THR A 93 6.18 0.49 -1.88
N LYS A 94 6.95 1.48 -1.38
CA LYS A 94 8.15 1.21 -0.59
C LYS A 94 7.76 0.56 0.75
N ASP A 95 6.76 1.12 1.42
CA ASP A 95 6.23 0.60 2.69
C ASP A 95 5.72 -0.84 2.54
N LEU A 96 5.07 -1.19 1.41
CA LEU A 96 4.67 -2.57 1.09
C LEU A 96 5.85 -3.54 1.13
N VAL A 97 6.96 -3.16 0.51
CA VAL A 97 8.16 -4.00 0.46
C VAL A 97 8.82 -4.08 1.83
N ASP A 98 8.95 -2.94 2.52
CA ASP A 98 9.51 -2.89 3.86
C ASP A 98 8.70 -3.77 4.84
N MET A 99 7.37 -3.72 4.80
CA MET A 99 6.47 -4.57 5.60
C MET A 99 6.64 -6.06 5.28
N LEU A 100 6.76 -6.43 4.00
CA LEU A 100 7.00 -7.82 3.61
C LEU A 100 8.34 -8.32 4.16
N LEU A 101 9.41 -7.54 4.00
CA LEU A 101 10.74 -7.88 4.49
C LEU A 101 10.82 -7.91 6.03
N ALA A 102 9.98 -7.13 6.70
CA ALA A 102 9.82 -7.19 8.16
C ALA A 102 9.00 -8.39 8.65
N GLY A 103 8.46 -9.22 7.74
CA GLY A 103 7.61 -10.36 8.09
C GLY A 103 6.21 -9.98 8.59
N GLU A 104 5.74 -8.77 8.25
CA GLU A 104 4.41 -8.30 8.62
C GLU A 104 3.30 -8.89 7.73
N GLY A 105 3.67 -9.54 6.62
CA GLY A 105 2.76 -10.23 5.72
C GLY A 105 3.47 -11.35 4.97
N ASP A 106 2.67 -12.19 4.31
CA ASP A 106 3.14 -13.38 3.62
C ASP A 106 3.32 -13.13 2.10
N LEU A 107 2.52 -12.20 1.56
CA LEU A 107 2.59 -11.80 0.16
C LEU A 107 2.12 -10.36 -0.06
N ILE A 108 2.51 -9.79 -1.18
CA ILE A 108 2.00 -8.50 -1.66
C ILE A 108 0.92 -8.76 -2.71
N ALA A 109 -0.31 -8.38 -2.39
CA ALA A 109 -1.46 -8.39 -3.30
C ALA A 109 -1.64 -7.01 -3.95
N TYR A 110 -0.64 -6.60 -4.72
CA TYR A 110 -0.59 -5.34 -5.44
C TYR A 110 0.34 -5.45 -6.66
N PRO A 111 -0.01 -4.87 -7.83
CA PRO A 111 0.82 -4.95 -9.02
C PRO A 111 2.08 -4.10 -8.87
N LEU A 112 3.18 -4.74 -8.47
CA LEU A 112 4.48 -4.10 -8.36
C LEU A 112 5.21 -4.08 -9.71
N PRO A 113 5.97 -3.00 -10.02
CA PRO A 113 6.82 -3.00 -11.18
C PRO A 113 8.01 -3.93 -10.97
N MET A 114 8.37 -4.73 -11.97
CA MET A 114 9.59 -5.53 -11.95
C MET A 114 10.84 -4.68 -12.20
N THR A 115 11.23 -3.87 -11.22
CA THR A 115 12.51 -3.14 -11.25
C THR A 115 13.67 -4.08 -10.92
N LYS A 116 14.90 -3.69 -11.26
CA LYS A 116 16.10 -4.45 -10.87
C LYS A 116 16.18 -4.61 -9.36
N GLU A 117 15.95 -3.53 -8.62
CA GLU A 117 15.96 -3.50 -7.16
C GLU A 117 14.97 -4.53 -6.55
N PHE A 118 13.73 -4.55 -7.05
CA PHE A 118 12.73 -5.50 -6.56
C PHE A 118 13.01 -6.95 -6.99
N LYS A 119 13.58 -7.17 -8.18
CA LYS A 119 13.97 -8.53 -8.62
C LYS A 119 15.08 -9.14 -7.76
N ASP A 120 15.96 -8.31 -7.23
CA ASP A 120 17.06 -8.77 -6.35
C ASP A 120 16.54 -9.10 -4.93
N THR A 121 15.34 -8.64 -4.56
CA THR A 121 14.81 -8.73 -3.20
C THR A 121 13.53 -9.58 -3.10
N LEU A 122 12.71 -9.59 -4.14
CA LEU A 122 11.37 -10.21 -4.15
C LEU A 122 11.28 -11.33 -5.19
N VAL A 123 10.48 -12.34 -4.87
CA VAL A 123 10.04 -13.35 -5.83
C VAL A 123 8.69 -12.91 -6.40
N PHE A 124 8.64 -12.74 -7.72
CA PHE A 124 7.41 -12.42 -8.43
C PHE A 124 6.67 -13.67 -8.85
N CYS A 125 5.36 -13.70 -8.64
CA CYS A 125 4.48 -14.80 -9.03
C CYS A 125 3.48 -14.32 -10.08
N GLY A 126 3.22 -15.14 -11.09
CA GLY A 126 2.29 -14.86 -12.16
C GLY A 126 2.94 -14.48 -13.48
N GLU A 127 2.13 -14.03 -14.44
CA GLU A 127 2.60 -13.62 -15.75
C GLU A 127 3.10 -12.17 -15.76
N ASP A 128 4.17 -11.93 -16.52
CA ASP A 128 4.70 -10.57 -16.74
C ASP A 128 3.73 -9.79 -17.64
N ILE A 129 3.13 -8.73 -17.11
CA ILE A 129 2.32 -7.80 -17.89
C ILE A 129 3.18 -6.63 -18.34
N ILE A 130 3.41 -6.54 -19.65
CA ILE A 130 4.10 -5.39 -20.24
C ILE A 130 3.10 -4.24 -20.35
N THR A 131 3.39 -3.14 -19.65
CA THR A 131 2.58 -1.93 -19.69
C THR A 131 3.38 -0.74 -20.20
N HIS A 132 2.69 0.24 -20.79
CA HIS A 132 3.27 1.51 -21.20
C HIS A 132 2.82 2.62 -20.25
N GLN A 133 3.74 3.52 -19.92
CA GLN A 133 3.39 4.75 -19.24
C GLN A 133 2.71 5.69 -20.24
N VAL A 134 1.62 6.30 -19.82
CA VAL A 134 0.86 7.24 -20.64
C VAL A 134 0.82 8.62 -19.99
N LEU A 135 0.77 9.67 -20.81
CA LEU A 135 0.50 11.02 -20.37
C LEU A 135 -1.01 11.22 -20.28
N VAL A 136 -1.49 11.62 -19.12
CA VAL A 136 -2.88 12.04 -18.95
C VAL A 136 -2.98 13.53 -19.27
N GLN A 137 -3.85 13.88 -20.21
CA GLN A 137 -4.10 15.24 -20.65
C GLN A 137 -5.55 15.42 -21.07
N ARG A 138 -6.03 16.66 -21.08
CA ARG A 138 -7.34 16.96 -21.66
C ARG A 138 -7.30 16.80 -23.19
N ASN A 139 -8.43 16.41 -23.78
CA ASN A 139 -8.56 16.45 -25.24
C ASN A 139 -8.26 17.86 -25.75
N GLY A 140 -7.45 17.94 -26.80
CA GLY A 140 -7.17 19.20 -27.45
C GLY A 140 -8.44 19.89 -27.95
N ASN A 141 -8.44 21.19 -27.91
CA ASN A 141 -9.49 22.03 -28.48
C ASN A 141 -8.89 22.99 -29.54
N LYS A 142 -9.69 23.89 -30.10
CA LYS A 142 -9.23 24.82 -31.13
C LYS A 142 -8.04 25.70 -30.68
N ASN A 143 -7.88 25.91 -29.37
CA ASN A 143 -6.86 26.80 -28.79
C ASN A 143 -5.69 26.05 -28.15
N GLN A 144 -5.83 24.76 -27.89
CA GLN A 144 -4.80 23.95 -27.24
C GLN A 144 -4.77 22.56 -27.88
N LYS A 145 -3.72 22.28 -28.65
CA LYS A 145 -3.51 20.95 -29.24
C LYS A 145 -3.02 19.98 -28.17
N ALA A 146 -3.57 18.75 -28.16
CA ALA A 146 -3.07 17.69 -27.34
C ALA A 146 -1.61 17.34 -27.71
N ILE A 147 -0.80 17.03 -26.72
CA ILE A 147 0.58 16.55 -26.93
C ILE A 147 0.51 15.17 -27.59
N ALA A 148 1.19 15.03 -28.71
CA ALA A 148 1.30 13.78 -29.45
C ALA A 148 2.70 13.19 -29.41
N ASN A 149 3.73 14.01 -29.11
CA ASN A 149 5.11 13.60 -29.09
C ASN A 149 5.78 14.01 -27.77
N VAL A 150 6.66 13.18 -27.25
CA VAL A 150 7.39 13.41 -25.99
C VAL A 150 8.22 14.71 -26.00
N THR A 151 8.72 15.13 -27.17
CA THR A 151 9.47 16.38 -27.32
C THR A 151 8.61 17.62 -27.04
N GLU A 152 7.29 17.53 -27.18
CA GLU A 152 6.34 18.61 -26.89
C GLU A 152 6.14 18.85 -25.39
N LEU A 153 6.69 17.97 -24.53
CA LEU A 153 6.70 18.12 -23.07
C LEU A 153 7.71 19.19 -22.61
N ILE A 154 8.67 19.56 -23.42
CA ILE A 154 9.64 20.61 -23.08
C ILE A 154 8.88 21.92 -22.79
N GLY A 155 9.15 22.52 -21.64
CA GLY A 155 8.47 23.73 -21.16
C GLY A 155 7.08 23.48 -20.54
N LYS A 156 6.64 22.21 -20.38
CA LYS A 156 5.36 21.88 -19.78
C LYS A 156 5.51 21.49 -18.31
N ASN A 157 4.50 21.82 -17.51
CA ASN A 157 4.39 21.37 -16.12
C ASN A 157 3.76 19.98 -16.09
N VAL A 158 4.52 18.98 -15.61
CA VAL A 158 4.07 17.60 -15.51
C VAL A 158 4.12 17.16 -14.05
N TYR A 159 3.01 16.65 -13.55
CA TYR A 159 2.85 16.25 -12.17
C TYR A 159 2.92 14.73 -12.06
N ALA A 160 3.71 14.22 -11.12
CA ALA A 160 3.86 12.79 -10.91
C ALA A 160 4.02 12.44 -9.43
N LYS A 161 3.50 11.29 -9.03
CA LYS A 161 3.75 10.71 -7.70
C LYS A 161 5.17 10.14 -7.65
N PRO A 162 5.79 10.11 -6.45
CA PRO A 162 7.05 9.39 -6.23
C PRO A 162 6.99 7.94 -6.71
N GLY A 163 8.13 7.44 -7.20
CA GLY A 163 8.29 6.07 -7.68
C GLY A 163 8.51 5.97 -9.19
N LYS A 164 8.27 4.78 -9.76
CA LYS A 164 8.66 4.43 -11.15
C LYS A 164 8.23 5.43 -12.22
N TYR A 165 7.09 6.08 -12.05
CA TYR A 165 6.58 7.06 -13.04
C TYR A 165 7.42 8.33 -13.04
N LEU A 166 7.73 8.83 -11.84
CA LEU A 166 8.61 9.99 -11.68
C LEU A 166 10.04 9.68 -12.17
N ASP A 167 10.57 8.49 -11.85
CA ASP A 167 11.92 8.08 -12.29
C ASP A 167 12.00 8.03 -13.82
N ARG A 168 11.00 7.44 -14.48
CA ARG A 168 10.96 7.40 -15.95
C ARG A 168 10.81 8.79 -16.55
N LEU A 169 10.00 9.65 -15.95
CA LEU A 169 9.84 11.03 -16.41
C LEU A 169 11.15 11.82 -16.28
N ASN A 170 11.88 11.64 -15.17
CA ASN A 170 13.20 12.22 -14.97
C ASN A 170 14.22 11.71 -16.00
N ASN A 171 14.20 10.42 -16.31
CA ASN A 171 15.07 9.83 -17.33
C ASN A 171 14.74 10.39 -18.72
N LEU A 172 13.44 10.44 -19.09
CA LEU A 172 13.00 11.06 -20.34
C LEU A 172 13.45 12.52 -20.44
N ASN A 173 13.31 13.28 -19.35
CA ASN A 173 13.77 14.67 -19.32
C ASN A 173 15.28 14.80 -19.59
N LYS A 174 16.08 13.90 -19.03
CA LYS A 174 17.54 13.85 -19.31
C LYS A 174 17.82 13.48 -20.77
N GLU A 175 17.12 12.49 -21.33
CA GLU A 175 17.26 12.06 -22.71
C GLU A 175 16.92 13.18 -23.71
N LEU A 176 15.94 14.02 -23.38
CA LEU A 176 15.52 15.19 -24.17
C LEU A 176 16.45 16.41 -24.00
N GLY A 177 17.47 16.32 -23.14
CA GLY A 177 18.35 17.44 -22.83
C GLY A 177 17.80 18.40 -21.77
N GLY A 178 16.74 18.01 -21.08
CA GLY A 178 16.07 18.81 -20.05
C GLY A 178 14.91 19.65 -20.59
N GLY A 179 14.32 20.44 -19.68
CA GLY A 179 13.28 21.43 -20.04
C GLY A 179 11.86 21.03 -19.70
N ILE A 180 11.59 19.78 -19.28
CA ILE A 180 10.30 19.43 -18.70
C ILE A 180 10.25 19.96 -17.26
N LEU A 181 9.20 20.69 -16.91
CA LEU A 181 8.99 21.20 -15.56
C LEU A 181 8.27 20.14 -14.71
N ILE A 182 9.06 19.32 -14.03
CA ILE A 182 8.56 18.15 -13.28
C ILE A 182 8.20 18.58 -11.87
N HIS A 183 6.97 18.28 -11.46
CA HIS A 183 6.44 18.51 -10.12
C HIS A 183 6.16 17.20 -9.43
N GLU A 184 6.98 16.89 -8.42
CA GLU A 184 6.75 15.73 -7.56
C GLU A 184 5.63 16.01 -6.55
N VAL A 185 4.64 15.12 -6.50
CA VAL A 185 3.53 15.18 -5.56
C VAL A 185 3.73 14.14 -4.47
N ALA A 186 4.54 14.49 -3.46
CA ALA A 186 4.90 13.60 -2.35
C ALA A 186 3.80 13.44 -1.29
N ASN A 187 2.72 14.23 -1.36
CA ASN A 187 1.61 14.13 -0.39
C ASN A 187 0.83 12.83 -0.59
N ASP A 188 0.89 11.94 0.39
CA ASP A 188 0.22 10.63 0.36
C ASP A 188 -1.31 10.71 0.40
N SER A 189 -1.87 11.86 0.83
CA SER A 189 -3.32 12.10 0.80
C SER A 189 -3.86 12.42 -0.59
N ILE A 190 -3.00 12.71 -1.57
CA ILE A 190 -3.37 12.94 -2.96
C ILE A 190 -3.12 11.66 -3.74
N SER A 191 -4.17 11.03 -4.24
CA SER A 191 -4.08 9.82 -5.07
C SER A 191 -3.71 10.14 -6.54
N ILE A 192 -3.44 9.10 -7.33
CA ILE A 192 -3.28 9.25 -8.79
C ILE A 192 -4.61 9.68 -9.42
N GLU A 193 -5.73 9.17 -8.93
CA GLU A 193 -7.08 9.51 -9.35
C GLU A 193 -7.38 10.99 -9.11
N ASP A 194 -6.91 11.56 -7.98
CA ASP A 194 -7.04 12.99 -7.70
C ASP A 194 -6.25 13.84 -8.71
N LEU A 195 -5.05 13.42 -9.11
CA LEU A 195 -4.28 14.10 -10.14
C LEU A 195 -4.98 14.03 -11.49
N ILE A 196 -5.54 12.89 -11.88
CA ILE A 196 -6.35 12.73 -13.08
C ILE A 196 -7.58 13.68 -13.04
N MET A 197 -8.24 13.79 -11.89
CA MET A 197 -9.34 14.71 -11.69
C MET A 197 -8.90 16.17 -11.84
N GLN A 198 -7.74 16.54 -11.30
CA GLN A 198 -7.17 17.88 -11.44
C GLN A 198 -6.83 18.22 -12.91
N VAL A 199 -6.34 17.24 -13.68
CA VAL A 199 -6.16 17.39 -15.13
C VAL A 199 -7.51 17.61 -15.80
N SER A 200 -8.51 16.81 -15.47
CA SER A 200 -9.87 16.87 -16.03
C SER A 200 -10.52 18.25 -15.80
N THR A 201 -10.39 18.81 -14.60
CA THR A 201 -10.93 20.12 -14.20
C THR A 201 -10.10 21.30 -14.70
N GLY A 202 -8.90 21.07 -15.20
CA GLY A 202 -7.99 22.11 -15.68
C GLY A 202 -7.18 22.81 -14.58
N THR A 203 -7.15 22.25 -13.38
CA THR A 203 -6.31 22.74 -12.28
C THR A 203 -4.83 22.55 -12.58
N ILE A 204 -4.49 21.44 -13.23
CA ILE A 204 -3.17 21.14 -13.79
C ILE A 204 -3.33 20.71 -15.25
N ASP A 205 -2.24 20.79 -16.04
CA ASP A 205 -2.31 20.47 -17.49
C ASP A 205 -1.97 19.02 -17.79
N TYR A 206 -0.96 18.47 -17.09
CA TYR A 206 -0.42 17.14 -17.35
C TYR A 206 -0.03 16.40 -16.06
#